data_a3deee69fe6e964e19d35705525e4fba
#
_entry.id   a3deee69fe6e964e19d35705525e4fba
#
_cell.length_a   1.000
_cell.length_b   1.000
_cell.length_c   1.000
_cell.angle_alpha   90.00
_cell.angle_beta   90.00
_cell.angle_gamma   90.00
#
_symmetry.space_group_name_H-M   'P 1'
#
loop_
_entity.id
_entity.type
_entity.pdbx_description
1 polymer ?
#
loop_
_entity_poly.entity_id
_entity_poly.type
_entity_poly.pdbx_seq_one_letter_code
_entity_poly.pdbx_strand_id
1 'polypeptide(L)'
;MTSVEISHSETIAAVLPTLLVRDITESVASELARGTVESGIAFLTGEPGTLIRVQEREAGFFCDVEELLGRFVPQAAADRLRHLLFLLGPGTEQIPFSDRKLCLGQWQRVMLFDLEGQSRGDWTLSVVG
;
A
#
# COMPACT_ATOMS: atom_id res chain seq x y z
N MET A 1 -18.98 -10.17 -2.58
CA MET A 1 -17.81 -9.32 -2.26
C MET A 1 -17.89 -8.87 -0.82
N THR A 2 -16.80 -8.95 -0.09
CA THR A 2 -16.70 -8.51 1.30
C THR A 2 -15.68 -7.37 1.39
N SER A 3 -16.02 -6.32 2.09
CA SER A 3 -15.14 -5.17 2.30
C SER A 3 -14.94 -4.90 3.78
N VAL A 4 -13.71 -4.61 4.17
CA VAL A 4 -13.33 -4.25 5.54
C VAL A 4 -12.42 -3.03 5.48
N GLU A 5 -12.71 -2.02 6.30
CA GLU A 5 -11.85 -0.86 6.41
C GLU A 5 -11.03 -0.95 7.69
N ILE A 6 -9.73 -0.79 7.56
CA ILE A 6 -8.77 -0.97 8.65
C ILE A 6 -7.92 0.28 8.81
N SER A 7 -7.72 0.69 10.06
CA SER A 7 -6.84 1.80 10.42
C SER A 7 -5.68 1.26 11.25
N HIS A 8 -4.46 1.41 10.73
CA HIS A 8 -3.24 0.97 11.38
C HIS A 8 -2.13 1.98 11.26
N SER A 9 -1.58 2.40 12.38
CA SER A 9 -0.46 3.32 12.43
C SER A 9 0.82 2.68 12.98
N GLU A 10 0.71 1.49 13.57
CA GLU A 10 1.81 0.84 14.27
C GLU A 10 2.80 0.09 13.39
N THR A 11 2.46 -0.15 12.13
CA THR A 11 3.31 -0.93 11.21
C THR A 11 4.10 -0.03 10.26
N ILE A 12 4.77 0.96 10.82
CA ILE A 12 5.59 1.87 10.02
C ILE A 12 6.87 1.17 9.59
N ALA A 13 7.15 1.19 8.28
CA ALA A 13 8.36 0.63 7.70
C ALA A 13 9.44 1.70 7.49
N ALA A 14 9.06 2.92 7.12
CA ALA A 14 10.00 4.01 6.93
C ALA A 14 9.30 5.36 7.09
N VAL A 15 9.99 6.32 7.71
CA VAL A 15 9.56 7.72 7.78
C VAL A 15 10.67 8.54 7.13
N LEU A 16 10.38 9.06 5.95
CA LEU A 16 11.30 9.87 5.17
C LEU A 16 10.77 11.31 5.11
N PRO A 17 11.58 12.29 4.73
CA PRO A 17 11.14 13.69 4.72
C PRO A 17 9.84 13.96 3.95
N THR A 18 9.60 13.21 2.86
CA THR A 18 8.44 13.44 1.99
C THR A 18 7.63 12.17 1.70
N LEU A 19 7.97 11.06 2.36
CA LEU A 19 7.34 9.78 2.08
C LEU A 19 7.23 8.97 3.37
N LEU A 20 6.05 8.51 3.68
CA LEU A 20 5.83 7.58 4.80
C LEU A 20 5.43 6.22 4.22
N VAL A 21 6.11 5.16 4.66
CA VAL A 21 5.86 3.80 4.19
C VAL A 21 5.37 2.95 5.35
N ARG A 22 4.24 2.28 5.16
CA ARG A 22 3.66 1.36 6.15
C ARG A 22 3.66 -0.05 5.58
N ASP A 23 4.01 -1.02 6.40
CA ASP A 23 3.89 -2.45 6.07
C ASP A 23 2.56 -2.95 6.61
N ILE A 24 1.62 -3.25 5.73
CA ILE A 24 0.27 -3.69 6.11
C ILE A 24 0.07 -5.19 5.91
N THR A 25 1.13 -5.94 5.61
CA THR A 25 1.05 -7.37 5.28
C THR A 25 0.33 -8.18 6.34
N GLU A 26 0.73 -8.04 7.62
CA GLU A 26 0.15 -8.84 8.70
C GLU A 26 -1.32 -8.49 8.93
N SER A 27 -1.65 -7.21 8.80
CA SER A 27 -3.04 -6.76 8.96
C SER A 27 -3.94 -7.32 7.86
N VAL A 28 -3.47 -7.30 6.62
CA VAL A 28 -4.22 -7.90 5.49
C VAL A 28 -4.35 -9.41 5.69
N ALA A 29 -3.27 -10.08 6.06
CA ALA A 29 -3.30 -11.51 6.31
C ALA A 29 -4.29 -11.88 7.41
N SER A 30 -4.35 -11.10 8.49
CA SER A 30 -5.29 -11.32 9.58
C SER A 30 -6.75 -11.17 9.13
N GLU A 31 -7.04 -10.16 8.30
CA GLU A 31 -8.39 -9.95 7.79
C GLU A 31 -8.83 -11.09 6.86
N LEU A 32 -7.94 -11.56 5.99
CA LEU A 32 -8.23 -12.71 5.14
C LEU A 32 -8.48 -13.98 5.96
N ALA A 33 -7.67 -14.22 6.98
CA ALA A 33 -7.79 -15.40 7.83
C ALA A 33 -9.11 -15.43 8.60
N ARG A 34 -9.66 -14.26 8.95
CA ARG A 34 -10.95 -14.14 9.64
C ARG A 34 -12.14 -14.24 8.71
N GLY A 35 -11.92 -14.08 7.41
CA GLY A 35 -12.99 -14.15 6.42
C GLY A 35 -13.45 -15.58 6.14
N THR A 36 -14.50 -15.68 5.32
CA THR A 36 -15.07 -16.97 4.93
C THR A 36 -14.75 -17.37 3.49
N VAL A 37 -14.20 -16.44 2.71
CA VAL A 37 -13.81 -16.73 1.32
C VAL A 37 -12.44 -17.39 1.32
N GLU A 38 -12.35 -18.58 0.75
CA GLU A 38 -11.11 -19.34 0.80
C GLU A 38 -10.09 -18.96 -0.26
N SER A 39 -10.55 -18.62 -1.46
CA SER A 39 -9.67 -18.33 -2.59
C SER A 39 -10.29 -17.26 -3.47
N GLY A 40 -9.47 -16.48 -4.12
CA GLY A 40 -9.93 -15.43 -5.02
C GLY A 40 -8.90 -14.32 -5.18
N ILE A 41 -9.38 -13.10 -5.35
CA ILE A 41 -8.56 -11.91 -5.49
C ILE A 41 -8.88 -10.93 -4.35
N ALA A 42 -7.84 -10.45 -3.68
CA ALA A 42 -7.94 -9.39 -2.69
C ALA A 42 -7.64 -8.04 -3.36
N PHE A 43 -8.59 -7.12 -3.26
CA PHE A 43 -8.44 -5.76 -3.75
C PHE A 43 -8.16 -4.85 -2.56
N LEU A 44 -7.06 -4.12 -2.62
CA LEU A 44 -6.61 -3.26 -1.53
C LEU A 44 -6.56 -1.82 -2.01
N THR A 45 -7.20 -0.92 -1.29
CA THR A 45 -7.26 0.50 -1.61
C THR A 45 -6.97 1.31 -0.37
N GLY A 46 -6.05 2.26 -0.46
CA GLY A 46 -5.74 3.18 0.64
C GLY A 46 -6.52 4.49 0.52
N GLU A 47 -6.27 5.39 1.47
CA GLU A 47 -6.80 6.75 1.43
C GLU A 47 -6.28 7.50 0.21
N PRO A 48 -6.97 8.58 -0.23
CA PRO A 48 -6.43 9.46 -1.27
C PRO A 48 -5.01 9.93 -0.91
N GLY A 49 -4.13 9.94 -1.89
CA GLY A 49 -2.73 10.30 -1.67
C GLY A 49 -1.83 9.15 -1.27
N THR A 50 -2.34 7.93 -1.26
CA THR A 50 -1.56 6.73 -0.97
C THR A 50 -1.55 5.77 -2.15
N LEU A 51 -0.53 4.91 -2.18
CA LEU A 51 -0.43 3.80 -3.12
C LEU A 51 -0.19 2.52 -2.33
N ILE A 52 -0.84 1.44 -2.72
CA ILE A 52 -0.54 0.11 -2.19
C ILE A 52 0.16 -0.68 -3.27
N ARG A 53 1.31 -1.26 -2.92
CA ARG A 53 2.13 -2.05 -3.83
C ARG A 53 2.69 -3.27 -3.12
N VAL A 54 2.86 -4.35 -3.88
CA VAL A 54 3.59 -5.52 -3.41
C VAL A 54 5.07 -5.27 -3.68
N GLN A 55 5.86 -5.21 -2.63
CA GLN A 55 7.27 -4.85 -2.73
C GLN A 55 8.07 -5.43 -1.58
N GLU A 56 9.33 -5.70 -1.80
CA GLU A 56 10.24 -6.10 -0.74
C GLU A 56 10.40 -4.96 0.27
N ARG A 57 10.40 -5.30 1.57
CA ARG A 57 10.62 -4.32 2.63
C ARG A 57 12.11 -4.07 2.78
N GLU A 58 12.59 -3.01 2.13
CA GLU A 58 14.02 -2.70 2.09
C GLU A 58 14.21 -1.18 2.12
N ALA A 59 14.92 -0.69 3.16
CA ALA A 59 15.03 0.73 3.45
C ALA A 59 15.68 1.53 2.31
N GLY A 60 16.72 0.97 1.69
CA GLY A 60 17.40 1.62 0.58
C GLY A 60 16.49 1.82 -0.62
N PHE A 61 15.63 0.84 -0.89
CA PHE A 61 14.62 0.96 -1.93
C PHE A 61 13.65 2.11 -1.66
N PHE A 62 13.20 2.25 -0.42
CA PHE A 62 12.27 3.33 -0.06
C PHE A 62 12.92 4.71 -0.22
N CYS A 63 14.20 4.83 0.12
CA CYS A 63 14.95 6.06 -0.10
C CYS A 63 15.06 6.37 -1.60
N ASP A 64 15.31 5.36 -2.42
CA ASP A 64 15.39 5.51 -3.86
C ASP A 64 14.04 5.94 -4.46
N VAL A 65 12.93 5.37 -3.96
CA VAL A 65 11.59 5.77 -4.38
C VAL A 65 11.35 7.24 -4.08
N GLU A 66 11.66 7.69 -2.87
CA GLU A 66 11.50 9.10 -2.52
C GLU A 66 12.30 10.01 -3.45
N GLU A 67 13.54 9.65 -3.72
CA GLU A 67 14.39 10.43 -4.62
C GLU A 67 13.82 10.48 -6.04
N LEU A 68 13.37 9.34 -6.56
CA LEU A 68 12.76 9.28 -7.90
C LEU A 68 11.50 10.11 -7.99
N LEU A 69 10.63 10.05 -6.97
CA LEU A 69 9.42 10.87 -6.94
C LEU A 69 9.76 12.37 -6.97
N GLY A 70 10.80 12.77 -6.26
CA GLY A 70 11.26 14.15 -6.26
C GLY A 70 11.85 14.61 -7.59
N ARG A 71 12.41 13.67 -8.36
CA ARG A 71 12.93 13.97 -9.71
C ARG A 71 11.79 14.08 -10.73
N PHE A 72 10.76 13.23 -10.63
CA PHE A 72 9.60 13.31 -11.53
C PHE A 72 8.79 14.57 -11.29
N VAL A 73 8.51 14.87 -10.02
CA VAL A 73 7.74 16.04 -9.64
C VAL A 73 8.43 16.69 -8.44
N PRO A 74 9.09 17.84 -8.62
CA PRO A 74 9.76 18.52 -7.52
C PRO A 74 8.84 18.79 -6.33
N GLN A 75 9.39 18.74 -5.12
CA GLN A 75 8.62 18.91 -3.89
C GLN A 75 7.84 20.23 -3.84
N ALA A 76 8.41 21.29 -4.39
CA ALA A 76 7.79 22.61 -4.39
C ALA A 76 6.82 22.86 -5.55
N ALA A 77 6.63 21.87 -6.44
CA ALA A 77 5.74 22.03 -7.59
C ALA A 77 4.28 22.14 -7.14
N ALA A 78 3.52 23.06 -7.76
CA ALA A 78 2.09 23.15 -7.54
C ALA A 78 1.42 21.85 -8.01
N ASP A 79 0.38 21.42 -7.29
CA ASP A 79 -0.36 20.19 -7.61
C ASP A 79 0.53 18.94 -7.70
N ARG A 80 1.59 18.88 -6.89
CA ARG A 80 2.54 17.77 -6.91
C ARG A 80 1.85 16.42 -6.74
N LEU A 81 0.98 16.30 -5.76
CA LEU A 81 0.27 15.05 -5.50
C LEU A 81 -0.56 14.61 -6.70
N ARG A 82 -1.27 15.54 -7.32
CA ARG A 82 -2.09 15.25 -8.50
C ARG A 82 -1.26 14.72 -9.65
N HIS A 83 -0.10 15.33 -9.89
CA HIS A 83 0.81 14.89 -10.95
C HIS A 83 1.42 13.52 -10.63
N LEU A 84 1.81 13.28 -9.39
CA LEU A 84 2.33 11.97 -8.98
C LEU A 84 1.28 10.88 -9.17
N LEU A 85 0.05 11.10 -8.75
CA LEU A 85 -1.02 10.13 -8.90
C LEU A 85 -1.32 9.84 -10.37
N PHE A 86 -1.26 10.86 -11.22
CA PHE A 86 -1.42 10.66 -12.66
C PHE A 86 -0.32 9.77 -13.24
N LEU A 87 0.93 10.01 -12.85
CA LEU A 87 2.08 9.28 -13.39
C LEU A 87 2.17 7.85 -12.85
N LEU A 88 1.81 7.63 -11.58
CA LEU A 88 1.98 6.35 -10.92
C LEU A 88 0.81 5.39 -11.15
N GLY A 89 -0.30 5.90 -11.67
CA GLY A 89 -1.47 5.09 -11.93
C GLY A 89 -2.28 4.76 -10.67
N PRO A 90 -3.14 3.73 -10.72
CA PRO A 90 -4.05 3.42 -9.62
C PRO A 90 -3.32 3.14 -8.31
N GLY A 91 -3.88 3.64 -7.20
CA GLY A 91 -3.38 3.35 -5.87
C GLY A 91 -3.76 1.97 -5.36
N THR A 92 -4.66 1.27 -6.06
CA THR A 92 -5.19 -0.03 -5.66
C THR A 92 -4.26 -1.15 -6.09
N GLU A 93 -4.08 -2.14 -5.21
CA GLU A 93 -3.35 -3.37 -5.52
C GLU A 93 -4.32 -4.54 -5.56
N GLN A 94 -4.03 -5.53 -6.40
CA GLN A 94 -4.80 -6.75 -6.54
C GLN A 94 -3.88 -7.94 -6.28
N ILE A 95 -4.23 -8.76 -5.30
CA ILE A 95 -3.38 -9.89 -4.91
C ILE A 95 -4.23 -11.16 -4.86
N PRO A 96 -3.86 -12.21 -5.60
CA PRO A 96 -4.50 -13.51 -5.47
C PRO A 96 -4.30 -14.06 -4.05
N PHE A 97 -5.29 -14.81 -3.57
CA PHE A 97 -5.14 -15.53 -2.32
C PHE A 97 -5.75 -16.94 -2.45
N SER A 98 -5.23 -17.86 -1.66
CA SER A 98 -5.66 -19.26 -1.62
C SER A 98 -5.52 -19.76 -0.19
N ASP A 99 -6.46 -20.59 0.25
CA ASP A 99 -6.54 -21.08 1.62
C ASP A 99 -6.53 -19.90 2.64
N ARG A 100 -7.17 -18.82 2.27
CA ARG A 100 -7.25 -17.59 3.06
C ARG A 100 -5.87 -16.95 3.34
N LYS A 101 -4.91 -17.20 2.45
CA LYS A 101 -3.55 -16.65 2.56
C LYS A 101 -3.17 -15.95 1.27
N LEU A 102 -2.54 -14.79 1.38
CA LEU A 102 -2.02 -14.07 0.23
C LEU A 102 -0.99 -14.90 -0.53
N CYS A 103 -1.10 -14.93 -1.84
CA CYS A 103 -0.11 -15.58 -2.72
C CYS A 103 1.04 -14.59 -2.96
N LEU A 104 1.95 -14.50 -2.00
CA LEU A 104 3.11 -13.63 -2.08
C LEU A 104 4.39 -14.45 -2.22
N GLY A 105 5.38 -13.90 -2.91
CA GLY A 105 6.73 -14.46 -2.92
C GLY A 105 7.39 -14.30 -1.55
N GLN A 106 8.51 -15.01 -1.36
CA GLN A 106 9.20 -15.11 -0.06
C GLN A 106 9.50 -13.75 0.58
N TRP A 107 9.90 -12.76 -0.22
CA TRP A 107 10.31 -11.44 0.27
C TRP A 107 9.28 -10.35 -0.03
N GLN A 108 8.15 -10.72 -0.63
CA GLN A 108 7.11 -9.75 -0.98
C GLN A 108 6.27 -9.39 0.23
N ARG A 109 6.05 -8.10 0.39
CA ARG A 109 5.24 -7.52 1.45
C ARG A 109 4.21 -6.58 0.83
N VAL A 110 3.12 -6.37 1.53
CA VAL A 110 2.10 -5.41 1.09
C VAL A 110 2.44 -4.07 1.75
N MET A 111 2.83 -3.10 0.95
CA MET A 111 3.31 -1.80 1.42
C MET A 111 2.36 -0.70 1.01
N LEU A 112 2.06 0.18 1.94
CA LEU A 112 1.28 1.39 1.69
C LEU A 112 2.24 2.58 1.69
N PHE A 113 2.31 3.26 0.56
CA PHE A 113 3.14 4.44 0.36
C PHE A 113 2.27 5.68 0.51
N ASP A 114 2.52 6.47 1.53
CA ASP A 114 1.84 7.74 1.77
C ASP A 114 2.68 8.85 1.14
N LEU A 115 2.22 9.36 0.01
CA LEU A 115 3.01 10.26 -0.84
C LEU A 115 3.25 11.64 -0.22
N GLU A 116 2.46 12.03 0.76
CA GLU A 116 2.62 13.31 1.46
C GLU A 116 2.86 13.13 2.97
N GLY A 117 2.83 11.90 3.46
CA GLY A 117 3.00 11.62 4.88
C GLY A 117 1.86 12.12 5.76
N GLN A 118 0.68 12.33 5.21
CA GLN A 118 -0.45 12.96 5.90
C GLN A 118 -1.65 12.03 6.12
N SER A 119 -1.64 10.81 5.59
CA SER A 119 -2.75 9.89 5.78
C SER A 119 -2.71 9.27 7.17
N ARG A 120 -3.86 8.79 7.64
CA ARG A 120 -3.96 8.06 8.90
C ARG A 120 -3.50 6.61 8.76
N GLY A 121 -3.26 6.16 7.51
CA GLY A 121 -2.90 4.78 7.22
C GLY A 121 -4.08 3.86 7.07
N ASP A 122 -5.27 4.39 6.83
CA ASP A 122 -6.46 3.57 6.61
C ASP A 122 -6.43 2.95 5.22
N TRP A 123 -6.99 1.76 5.11
CA TRP A 123 -7.11 1.05 3.85
C TRP A 123 -8.32 0.13 3.87
N THR A 124 -8.77 -0.27 2.70
CA THR A 124 -9.94 -1.11 2.52
C THR A 124 -9.55 -2.39 1.82
N LEU A 125 -10.05 -3.51 2.32
CA LEU A 125 -9.93 -4.82 1.70
C LEU A 125 -11.28 -5.24 1.14
N SER A 126 -11.30 -5.58 -0.14
CA SER A 126 -12.45 -6.22 -0.79
C SER A 126 -12.00 -7.52 -1.40
N VAL A 127 -12.77 -8.59 -1.24
CA VAL A 127 -12.41 -9.88 -1.80
C VAL A 127 -13.48 -10.35 -2.80
N VAL A 128 -13.00 -10.97 -3.87
CA VAL A 128 -13.84 -11.62 -4.88
C VAL A 128 -13.32 -13.05 -5.02
N GLY A 129 -14.22 -13.98 -4.81
CA GLY A 129 -13.87 -15.41 -4.88
C GLY A 129 -15.01 -16.31 -5.24
#